data_69792440f382fd09f1b24936c1392c5f
#
_entry.id   69792440f382fd09f1b24936c1392c5f
#
_cell.length_a   1.000
_cell.length_b   1.000
_cell.length_c   1.000
_cell.angle_alpha   90.00
_cell.angle_beta   90.00
_cell.angle_gamma   90.00
#
_symmetry.space_group_name_H-M   'P 1'
#
loop_
_entity.id
_entity.type
_entity.pdbx_description
1 polymer ?
#
loop_
_entity_poly.entity_id
_entity_poly.type
_entity_poly.pdbx_seq_one_letter_code
_entity_poly.pdbx_strand_id
1 'polypeptide(L)'
;HRSQWVGFDGAPVTQTLSFNKPLKTDEFAFGGAIAHDKIGPTNSFNISMDGAYRLNLGHGRERTKLSFGLKGSISRYQTNLTSVDVVDKGDESFLRNENGSWLPNVGAGAFLYGRTYFLGVSAPKLLTNKLVNRSSSLFEYMQGREERTYYMTAGKVWKIRRQLSFYPAVLVKATKNAPLSGGAFLNFIVMTEFKIGAYYNFKEVAGAIAQWQVSKKLRLGYTLEMPVTSLFGTNLGSHEIMLNYSIKKGRTAIIYPKYF
;
A
#
# COMPACT_ATOMS: atom_id res chain seq x y z
N HIS A 1 0.32 -4.72 -9.83
CA HIS A 1 -1.02 -4.68 -10.42
C HIS A 1 -1.98 -5.50 -9.56
N ARG A 2 -3.08 -4.91 -9.15
CA ARG A 2 -4.11 -5.54 -8.33
C ARG A 2 -5.47 -5.35 -9.01
N SER A 3 -6.20 -6.45 -9.22
CA SER A 3 -7.60 -6.49 -9.64
C SER A 3 -8.44 -7.01 -8.49
N GLN A 4 -9.39 -6.22 -8.00
CA GLN A 4 -10.28 -6.61 -6.91
C GLN A 4 -11.61 -7.12 -7.48
N TRP A 5 -12.24 -8.05 -6.76
CA TRP A 5 -13.57 -8.57 -7.08
C TRP A 5 -13.74 -8.95 -8.56
N VAL A 6 -12.81 -9.76 -9.05
CA VAL A 6 -12.80 -10.18 -10.46
C VAL A 6 -14.13 -10.86 -10.81
N GLY A 7 -14.72 -10.42 -11.92
CA GLY A 7 -16.05 -10.83 -12.37
C GLY A 7 -17.15 -9.79 -12.17
N PHE A 8 -16.90 -8.71 -11.42
CA PHE A 8 -17.80 -7.57 -11.36
C PHE A 8 -17.43 -6.50 -12.38
N ASP A 9 -18.42 -5.95 -13.08
CA ASP A 9 -18.20 -4.80 -13.93
C ASP A 9 -17.88 -3.55 -13.09
N GLY A 10 -16.92 -2.75 -13.53
CA GLY A 10 -16.44 -1.60 -12.76
C GLY A 10 -15.63 -1.93 -11.50
N ALA A 11 -15.24 -3.19 -11.31
CA ALA A 11 -14.44 -3.61 -10.16
C ALA A 11 -13.12 -2.83 -10.04
N PRO A 12 -12.62 -2.61 -8.80
CA PRO A 12 -11.42 -1.80 -8.59
C PRO A 12 -10.17 -2.42 -9.20
N VAL A 13 -9.38 -1.59 -9.89
CA VAL A 13 -8.07 -1.96 -10.44
C VAL A 13 -7.06 -0.93 -10.01
N THR A 14 -5.98 -1.39 -9.36
CA THR A 14 -4.85 -0.56 -8.91
C THR A 14 -3.58 -0.94 -9.66
N GLN A 15 -2.88 0.04 -10.17
CA GLN A 15 -1.55 -0.10 -10.77
C GLN A 15 -0.57 0.80 -10.03
N THR A 16 0.55 0.24 -9.55
CA THR A 16 1.55 1.01 -8.82
C THR A 16 2.93 0.73 -9.37
N LEU A 17 3.66 1.81 -9.65
CA LEU A 17 5.10 1.77 -9.92
C LEU A 17 5.81 2.51 -8.79
N SER A 18 6.79 1.87 -8.16
CA SER A 18 7.55 2.49 -7.08
C SER A 18 9.04 2.23 -7.22
N PHE A 19 9.83 3.14 -6.68
CA PHE A 19 11.27 2.98 -6.57
C PHE A 19 11.73 3.43 -5.19
N ASN A 20 12.82 2.84 -4.72
CA ASN A 20 13.51 3.28 -3.51
C ASN A 20 15.02 3.14 -3.69
N LYS A 21 15.77 4.09 -3.15
CA LYS A 21 17.23 4.14 -3.27
C LYS A 21 17.84 4.66 -1.96
N PRO A 22 18.62 3.85 -1.25
CA PRO A 22 19.45 4.34 -0.17
C PRO A 22 20.63 5.15 -0.76
N LEU A 23 21.05 6.19 -0.05
CA LEU A 23 22.25 6.94 -0.38
C LEU A 23 23.51 6.21 0.09
N LYS A 24 24.67 6.71 -0.35
CA LYS A 24 25.97 6.11 -0.05
C LYS A 24 26.28 6.03 1.46
N THR A 25 25.82 6.99 2.24
CA THR A 25 26.03 7.06 3.70
C THR A 25 25.13 6.10 4.49
N ASP A 26 24.15 5.43 3.85
CA ASP A 26 23.13 4.60 4.50
C ASP A 26 22.26 5.33 5.56
N GLU A 27 22.52 6.62 5.81
CA GLU A 27 21.73 7.46 6.71
C GLU A 27 20.50 8.04 6.02
N PHE A 28 20.62 8.33 4.74
CA PHE A 28 19.53 8.88 3.94
C PHE A 28 19.04 7.90 2.89
N ALA A 29 17.76 7.93 2.62
CA ALA A 29 17.13 7.20 1.51
C ALA A 29 16.08 8.07 0.83
N PHE A 30 15.89 7.83 -0.46
CA PHE A 30 14.83 8.41 -1.26
C PHE A 30 13.98 7.32 -1.87
N GLY A 31 12.71 7.62 -2.06
CA GLY A 31 11.78 6.79 -2.76
C GLY A 31 10.74 7.62 -3.47
N GLY A 32 9.92 6.97 -4.26
CA GLY A 32 8.76 7.57 -4.88
C GLY A 32 7.85 6.52 -5.46
N ALA A 33 6.61 6.88 -5.69
CA ALA A 33 5.62 6.02 -6.29
C ALA A 33 4.66 6.82 -7.16
N ILE A 34 4.17 6.13 -8.19
CA ILE A 34 3.05 6.55 -9.03
C ILE A 34 2.01 5.46 -8.89
N ALA A 35 0.79 5.82 -8.52
CA ALA A 35 -0.33 4.91 -8.43
C ALA A 35 -1.50 5.43 -9.27
N HIS A 36 -2.16 4.52 -9.96
CA HIS A 36 -3.40 4.74 -10.68
C HIS A 36 -4.44 3.75 -10.18
N ASP A 37 -5.55 4.26 -9.70
CA ASP A 37 -6.70 3.47 -9.25
C ASP A 37 -7.91 3.80 -10.12
N LYS A 38 -8.61 2.76 -10.54
CA LYS A 38 -9.88 2.87 -11.26
C LYS A 38 -10.94 2.11 -10.48
N ILE A 39 -12.05 2.77 -10.14
CA ILE A 39 -13.18 2.18 -9.41
C ILE A 39 -14.45 2.68 -10.09
N GLY A 40 -15.14 1.79 -10.83
CA GLY A 40 -16.29 2.18 -11.65
C GLY A 40 -15.93 3.32 -12.61
N PRO A 41 -16.69 4.45 -12.61
CA PRO A 41 -16.43 5.61 -13.44
C PRO A 41 -15.31 6.51 -12.90
N THR A 42 -14.81 6.27 -11.66
CA THR A 42 -13.82 7.12 -11.01
C THR A 42 -12.41 6.62 -11.27
N ASN A 43 -11.55 7.51 -11.72
CA ASN A 43 -10.12 7.31 -11.85
C ASN A 43 -9.39 8.20 -10.84
N SER A 44 -8.44 7.66 -10.12
CA SER A 44 -7.54 8.45 -9.28
C SER A 44 -6.09 8.24 -9.68
N PHE A 45 -5.33 9.31 -9.64
CA PHE A 45 -3.91 9.32 -9.94
C PHE A 45 -3.15 9.95 -8.79
N ASN A 46 -2.13 9.27 -8.29
CA ASN A 46 -1.31 9.74 -7.19
C ASN A 46 0.17 9.64 -7.54
N ILE A 47 0.90 10.74 -7.33
CA ILE A 47 2.35 10.78 -7.41
C ILE A 47 2.88 11.12 -6.02
N SER A 48 3.88 10.40 -5.55
CA SER A 48 4.50 10.67 -4.26
C SER A 48 6.03 10.57 -4.32
N MET A 49 6.67 11.34 -3.46
CA MET A 49 8.12 11.27 -3.19
C MET A 49 8.34 11.17 -1.69
N ASP A 50 9.30 10.34 -1.31
CA ASP A 50 9.60 10.01 0.07
C ASP A 50 11.07 10.29 0.35
N GLY A 51 11.36 10.90 1.49
CA GLY A 51 12.70 11.05 2.05
C GLY A 51 12.75 10.39 3.42
N ALA A 52 13.83 9.70 3.75
CA ALA A 52 14.04 9.09 5.05
C ALA A 52 15.42 9.35 5.60
N TYR A 53 15.48 9.65 6.90
CA TYR A 53 16.70 9.74 7.68
C TYR A 53 16.77 8.60 8.69
N ARG A 54 17.94 7.94 8.78
CA ARG A 54 18.15 6.74 9.59
C ARG A 54 19.17 6.99 10.68
N LEU A 55 18.76 6.73 11.91
CA LEU A 55 19.61 6.74 13.09
C LEU A 55 20.03 5.31 13.45
N ASN A 56 21.32 5.10 13.68
CA ASN A 56 21.82 3.84 14.23
C ASN A 56 21.73 3.90 15.75
N LEU A 57 20.84 3.11 16.36
CA LEU A 57 20.61 3.10 17.81
C LEU A 57 21.44 2.03 18.55
N GLY A 58 22.04 1.08 17.83
CA GLY A 58 22.75 -0.05 18.43
C GLY A 58 24.12 -0.29 17.88
N HIS A 59 25.06 -0.57 18.77
CA HIS A 59 26.39 -1.07 18.47
C HIS A 59 26.40 -2.60 18.71
N GLY A 60 26.97 -3.39 17.81
CA GLY A 60 27.11 -4.84 17.97
C GLY A 60 26.20 -5.69 17.08
N ARG A 61 25.80 -6.85 17.54
CA ARG A 61 25.08 -7.88 16.73
C ARG A 61 23.68 -7.49 16.28
N GLU A 62 22.96 -6.65 17.01
CA GLU A 62 21.54 -6.37 16.76
C GLU A 62 21.28 -5.20 15.79
N ARG A 63 22.22 -4.27 15.62
CA ARG A 63 22.15 -3.13 14.67
C ARG A 63 20.73 -2.58 14.48
N THR A 64 20.12 -2.16 15.59
CA THR A 64 18.81 -1.51 15.56
C THR A 64 18.91 -0.14 14.91
N LYS A 65 18.01 0.15 13.99
CA LYS A 65 17.92 1.45 13.30
C LYS A 65 16.53 2.04 13.51
N LEU A 66 16.50 3.36 13.70
CA LEU A 66 15.27 4.14 13.71
C LEU A 66 15.28 5.05 12.48
N SER A 67 14.29 4.91 11.61
CA SER A 67 14.11 5.76 10.45
C SER A 67 12.95 6.72 10.67
N PHE A 68 13.16 7.98 10.35
CA PHE A 68 12.10 8.99 10.22
C PHE A 68 11.90 9.27 8.74
N GLY A 69 10.65 9.23 8.29
CA GLY A 69 10.27 9.45 6.91
C GLY A 69 9.32 10.63 6.76
N LEU A 70 9.54 11.40 5.70
CA LEU A 70 8.63 12.43 5.22
C LEU A 70 8.19 12.09 3.79
N LYS A 71 6.92 12.32 3.50
CA LYS A 71 6.31 12.12 2.20
C LYS A 71 5.71 13.41 1.69
N GLY A 72 5.96 13.74 0.42
CA GLY A 72 5.17 14.70 -0.34
C GLY A 72 4.38 13.95 -1.40
N SER A 73 3.12 14.29 -1.58
CA SER A 73 2.28 13.65 -2.60
C SER A 73 1.30 14.63 -3.23
N ILE A 74 0.86 14.31 -4.45
CA ILE A 74 -0.18 15.02 -5.15
C ILE A 74 -1.12 13.99 -5.77
N SER A 75 -2.42 14.17 -5.53
CA SER A 75 -3.48 13.29 -6.03
C SER A 75 -4.43 14.04 -6.94
N ARG A 76 -5.03 13.36 -7.92
CA ARG A 76 -6.12 13.87 -8.74
C ARG A 76 -7.19 12.81 -8.87
N TYR A 77 -8.44 13.23 -8.71
CA TYR A 77 -9.62 12.37 -8.86
C TYR A 77 -10.43 12.86 -10.05
N GLN A 78 -10.85 11.94 -10.89
CA GLN A 78 -11.70 12.22 -12.07
C GLN A 78 -12.84 11.21 -12.09
N THR A 79 -14.07 11.69 -12.26
CA THR A 79 -15.23 10.81 -12.36
C THR A 79 -15.94 11.06 -13.69
N ASN A 80 -16.03 10.04 -14.53
CA ASN A 80 -16.67 10.06 -15.83
C ASN A 80 -18.14 9.66 -15.68
N LEU A 81 -18.97 10.58 -15.20
CA LEU A 81 -20.39 10.34 -14.96
C LEU A 81 -21.18 10.10 -16.24
N THR A 82 -20.76 10.70 -17.35
CA THR A 82 -21.42 10.52 -18.67
C THR A 82 -21.28 9.10 -19.23
N SER A 83 -20.39 8.28 -18.68
CA SER A 83 -20.21 6.88 -19.08
C SER A 83 -21.07 5.90 -18.29
N VAL A 84 -21.80 6.38 -17.30
CA VAL A 84 -22.69 5.56 -16.46
C VAL A 84 -24.02 5.37 -17.15
N ASP A 85 -24.48 4.13 -17.29
CA ASP A 85 -25.82 3.84 -17.81
C ASP A 85 -26.85 4.10 -16.71
N VAL A 86 -27.64 5.17 -16.91
CA VAL A 86 -28.63 5.64 -15.93
C VAL A 86 -30.05 5.38 -16.44
N VAL A 87 -30.96 5.09 -15.52
CA VAL A 87 -32.36 4.85 -15.84
C VAL A 87 -33.04 6.14 -16.33
N ASP A 88 -32.73 7.27 -15.71
CA ASP A 88 -33.20 8.59 -16.14
C ASP A 88 -32.10 9.34 -16.90
N LYS A 89 -32.20 9.35 -18.24
CA LYS A 89 -31.23 10.00 -19.11
C LYS A 89 -31.29 11.53 -19.04
N GLY A 90 -32.28 12.11 -18.35
CA GLY A 90 -32.44 13.53 -18.12
C GLY A 90 -31.84 14.03 -16.80
N ASP A 91 -31.29 13.18 -15.97
CA ASP A 91 -30.67 13.56 -14.70
C ASP A 91 -29.42 14.41 -14.95
N GLU A 92 -29.51 15.69 -14.61
CA GLU A 92 -28.45 16.69 -14.79
C GLU A 92 -27.16 16.30 -14.05
N SER A 93 -27.24 15.45 -13.01
CA SER A 93 -26.09 14.95 -12.22
C SER A 93 -25.14 14.10 -13.08
N PHE A 94 -25.63 13.44 -14.11
CA PHE A 94 -24.85 12.56 -14.98
C PHE A 94 -24.49 13.18 -16.34
N LEU A 95 -24.92 14.41 -16.60
CA LEU A 95 -24.64 15.09 -17.89
C LEU A 95 -23.23 15.64 -18.00
N ARG A 96 -22.47 15.72 -16.90
CA ARG A 96 -21.12 16.30 -16.87
C ARG A 96 -20.13 15.44 -16.13
N ASN A 97 -18.93 15.30 -16.69
CA ASN A 97 -17.81 14.64 -16.04
C ASN A 97 -17.20 15.56 -14.98
N GLU A 98 -16.83 14.99 -13.84
CA GLU A 98 -16.14 15.72 -12.80
C GLU A 98 -14.62 15.57 -12.97
N ASN A 99 -13.96 16.68 -13.26
CA ASN A 99 -12.51 16.80 -13.31
C ASN A 99 -12.02 17.41 -12.00
N GLY A 100 -11.60 16.56 -11.07
CA GLY A 100 -11.05 17.01 -9.78
C GLY A 100 -9.77 17.83 -9.92
N SER A 101 -9.57 18.72 -8.97
CA SER A 101 -8.33 19.48 -8.82
C SER A 101 -7.17 18.59 -8.35
N TRP A 102 -5.96 19.06 -8.55
CA TRP A 102 -4.79 18.48 -7.94
C TRP A 102 -4.76 18.77 -6.43
N LEU A 103 -4.65 17.74 -5.62
CA LEU A 103 -4.70 17.80 -4.17
C LEU A 103 -3.34 17.46 -3.58
N PRO A 104 -2.55 18.47 -3.16
CA PRO A 104 -1.28 18.24 -2.50
C PRO A 104 -1.51 17.65 -1.10
N ASN A 105 -0.61 16.77 -0.66
CA ASN A 105 -0.62 16.24 0.68
C ASN A 105 0.81 16.01 1.18
N VAL A 106 0.96 15.94 2.49
CA VAL A 106 2.22 15.60 3.15
C VAL A 106 1.98 14.43 4.10
N GLY A 107 2.99 13.63 4.32
CA GLY A 107 2.91 12.49 5.23
C GLY A 107 4.18 12.39 6.07
N ALA A 108 4.08 11.67 7.17
CA ALA A 108 5.20 11.39 8.04
C ALA A 108 5.11 9.97 8.60
N GLY A 109 6.26 9.43 9.01
CA GLY A 109 6.33 8.12 9.64
C GLY A 109 7.62 7.89 10.38
N ALA A 110 7.59 6.89 11.25
CA ALA A 110 8.76 6.39 11.95
C ALA A 110 8.80 4.86 11.83
N PHE A 111 10.00 4.31 11.64
CA PHE A 111 10.20 2.88 11.46
C PHE A 111 11.43 2.41 12.23
N LEU A 112 11.19 1.62 13.26
CA LEU A 112 12.21 0.98 14.07
C LEU A 112 12.42 -0.43 13.55
N TYR A 113 13.65 -0.83 13.25
CA TYR A 113 13.93 -2.16 12.77
C TYR A 113 15.31 -2.69 13.19
N GLY A 114 15.35 -3.97 13.41
CA GLY A 114 16.56 -4.74 13.67
C GLY A 114 16.76 -5.81 12.60
N ARG A 115 17.57 -6.80 12.91
CA ARG A 115 17.82 -7.92 11.99
C ARG A 115 16.62 -8.84 11.81
N THR A 116 15.76 -8.96 12.81
CA THR A 116 14.68 -9.94 12.86
C THR A 116 13.33 -9.35 13.27
N TYR A 117 13.23 -8.06 13.51
CA TYR A 117 11.99 -7.41 13.92
C TYR A 117 11.85 -6.02 13.31
N PHE A 118 10.63 -5.56 13.25
CA PHE A 118 10.32 -4.18 12.93
C PHE A 118 9.05 -3.72 13.64
N LEU A 119 8.97 -2.40 13.82
CA LEU A 119 7.80 -1.66 14.27
C LEU A 119 7.72 -0.37 13.46
N GLY A 120 6.57 -0.08 12.88
CA GLY A 120 6.35 1.12 12.08
C GLY A 120 5.08 1.83 12.46
N VAL A 121 5.11 3.15 12.40
CA VAL A 121 3.94 4.02 12.50
C VAL A 121 4.01 5.04 11.38
N SER A 122 2.87 5.34 10.73
CA SER A 122 2.85 6.33 9.66
C SER A 122 1.47 6.95 9.46
N ALA A 123 1.49 8.18 8.95
CA ALA A 123 0.33 8.88 8.42
C ALA A 123 0.70 9.40 7.02
N PRO A 124 0.38 8.66 5.94
CA PRO A 124 0.77 9.01 4.57
C PRO A 124 0.14 10.30 4.05
N LYS A 125 -1.02 10.68 4.61
CA LYS A 125 -1.76 11.92 4.29
C LYS A 125 -2.17 12.60 5.58
N LEU A 126 -1.62 13.78 5.84
CA LEU A 126 -1.88 14.60 7.04
C LEU A 126 -2.85 15.74 6.75
N LEU A 127 -2.94 16.19 5.49
CA LEU A 127 -3.88 17.23 5.09
C LEU A 127 -5.22 16.60 4.72
N THR A 128 -6.30 17.20 5.19
CA THR A 128 -7.66 16.84 4.81
C THR A 128 -8.09 17.71 3.62
N ASN A 129 -8.00 17.16 2.43
CA ASN A 129 -8.42 17.86 1.20
C ASN A 129 -9.90 17.59 0.91
N LYS A 130 -10.62 18.61 0.45
CA LYS A 130 -11.96 18.45 -0.11
C LYS A 130 -11.86 17.98 -1.55
N LEU A 131 -12.62 16.96 -1.94
CA LEU A 131 -12.56 16.34 -3.27
C LEU A 131 -13.37 17.09 -4.34
N VAL A 132 -14.27 18.00 -3.92
CA VAL A 132 -15.23 18.64 -4.80
C VAL A 132 -14.70 19.93 -5.39
N ASN A 133 -14.92 20.11 -6.70
CA ASN A 133 -14.69 21.34 -7.43
C ASN A 133 -15.92 22.28 -7.27
N ARG A 134 -15.68 23.58 -7.14
CA ARG A 134 -16.65 24.64 -6.81
C ARG A 134 -17.73 24.94 -7.88
N SER A 135 -18.03 24.05 -8.81
CA SER A 135 -18.78 24.42 -10.02
C SER A 135 -20.29 24.13 -10.04
N SER A 136 -20.87 23.50 -9.01
CA SER A 136 -22.32 23.31 -8.96
C SER A 136 -22.89 23.44 -7.56
N SER A 137 -23.80 24.38 -7.41
CA SER A 137 -24.55 24.64 -6.15
C SER A 137 -25.46 23.48 -5.69
N LEU A 138 -25.70 22.49 -6.53
CA LEU A 138 -26.54 21.32 -6.24
C LEU A 138 -25.78 20.21 -5.50
N PHE A 139 -24.45 20.18 -5.54
CA PHE A 139 -23.63 19.12 -4.95
C PHE A 139 -22.93 19.48 -3.63
N GLU A 140 -23.33 20.54 -2.98
CA GLU A 140 -22.75 20.97 -1.69
C GLU A 140 -22.89 19.90 -0.59
N TYR A 141 -23.84 18.98 -0.73
CA TYR A 141 -24.11 17.89 0.21
C TYR A 141 -23.22 16.65 0.03
N MET A 142 -22.54 16.47 -1.12
CA MET A 142 -21.68 15.31 -1.39
C MET A 142 -20.19 15.68 -1.31
N GLN A 143 -19.75 16.36 -0.27
CA GLN A 143 -18.35 16.72 -0.09
C GLN A 143 -17.53 15.51 0.38
N GLY A 144 -17.01 14.73 -0.57
CA GLY A 144 -15.96 13.75 -0.27
C GLY A 144 -14.72 14.45 0.30
N ARG A 145 -14.10 13.87 1.31
CA ARG A 145 -12.84 14.35 1.91
C ARG A 145 -11.79 13.25 1.94
N GLU A 146 -10.54 13.64 1.73
CA GLU A 146 -9.43 12.78 2.09
C GLU A 146 -9.29 12.78 3.62
N GLU A 147 -9.72 11.71 4.27
CA GLU A 147 -9.58 11.59 5.73
C GLU A 147 -8.17 11.09 6.10
N ARG A 148 -7.68 11.56 7.24
CA ARG A 148 -6.41 11.12 7.80
C ARG A 148 -6.49 9.66 8.20
N THR A 149 -5.53 8.90 7.73
CA THR A 149 -5.40 7.49 8.08
C THR A 149 -4.04 7.24 8.70
N TYR A 150 -4.04 6.61 9.86
CA TYR A 150 -2.86 6.20 10.59
C TYR A 150 -2.65 4.71 10.43
N TYR A 151 -1.41 4.32 10.22
CA TYR A 151 -1.00 2.93 10.11
C TYR A 151 0.00 2.59 11.20
N MET A 152 -0.17 1.41 11.80
CA MET A 152 0.80 0.79 12.68
C MET A 152 1.09 -0.61 12.16
N THR A 153 2.36 -0.98 12.07
CA THR A 153 2.78 -2.31 11.63
C THR A 153 3.88 -2.84 12.55
N ALA A 154 3.84 -4.13 12.80
CA ALA A 154 4.88 -4.81 13.56
C ALA A 154 5.09 -6.22 13.01
N GLY A 155 6.29 -6.73 13.12
CA GLY A 155 6.60 -8.10 12.72
C GLY A 155 7.93 -8.58 13.26
N LYS A 156 8.07 -9.90 13.30
CA LYS A 156 9.29 -10.54 13.79
C LYS A 156 9.55 -11.82 13.00
N VAL A 157 10.83 -12.10 12.75
CA VAL A 157 11.28 -13.33 12.10
C VAL A 157 11.90 -14.25 13.12
N TRP A 158 11.39 -15.47 13.23
CA TRP A 158 11.95 -16.56 14.02
C TRP A 158 12.56 -17.62 13.09
N LYS A 159 13.81 -17.94 13.28
CA LYS A 159 14.46 -19.05 12.61
C LYS A 159 14.03 -20.36 13.27
N ILE A 160 13.27 -21.19 12.57
CA ILE A 160 12.87 -22.53 13.06
C ILE A 160 13.96 -23.54 12.73
N ARG A 161 14.48 -23.50 11.51
CA ARG A 161 15.56 -24.36 11.01
C ARG A 161 16.51 -23.54 10.12
N ARG A 162 17.62 -24.14 9.69
CA ARG A 162 18.60 -23.47 8.81
C ARG A 162 17.98 -22.90 7.54
N GLN A 163 16.97 -23.57 6.99
CA GLN A 163 16.30 -23.22 5.73
C GLN A 163 14.84 -22.76 5.89
N LEU A 164 14.34 -22.68 7.14
CA LEU A 164 12.95 -22.33 7.42
C LEU A 164 12.89 -21.24 8.49
N SER A 165 12.25 -20.15 8.17
CA SER A 165 11.94 -19.07 9.12
C SER A 165 10.44 -18.80 9.13
N PHE A 166 9.89 -18.54 10.30
CA PHE A 166 8.52 -18.09 10.51
C PHE A 166 8.51 -16.58 10.69
N TYR A 167 7.60 -15.91 10.00
CA TYR A 167 7.51 -14.45 9.97
C TYR A 167 6.07 -14.00 10.12
N PRO A 168 5.54 -13.89 11.33
CA PRO A 168 4.28 -13.20 11.58
C PRO A 168 4.46 -11.70 11.56
N ALA A 169 3.41 -11.01 11.13
CA ALA A 169 3.30 -9.57 11.13
C ALA A 169 1.86 -9.16 11.37
N VAL A 170 1.67 -7.94 11.85
CA VAL A 170 0.36 -7.31 12.04
C VAL A 170 0.37 -5.94 11.39
N LEU A 171 -0.78 -5.54 10.88
CA LEU A 171 -1.05 -4.20 10.36
C LEU A 171 -2.36 -3.71 10.97
N VAL A 172 -2.33 -2.51 11.52
CA VAL A 172 -3.51 -1.82 12.05
C VAL A 172 -3.67 -0.51 11.29
N LYS A 173 -4.90 -0.21 10.90
CA LYS A 173 -5.29 0.99 10.20
C LYS A 173 -6.39 1.69 10.98
N ALA A 174 -6.17 2.95 11.33
CA ALA A 174 -7.12 3.81 12.01
C ALA A 174 -7.43 5.02 11.12
N THR A 175 -8.69 5.17 10.71
CA THR A 175 -9.16 6.31 9.93
C THR A 175 -10.21 7.05 10.76
N LYS A 176 -10.18 8.37 10.75
CA LYS A 176 -11.17 9.18 11.44
C LYS A 176 -12.58 8.83 10.92
N ASN A 177 -13.54 8.69 11.83
CA ASN A 177 -14.93 8.34 11.53
C ASN A 177 -15.14 6.97 10.85
N ALA A 178 -14.16 6.09 10.90
CA ALA A 178 -14.27 4.71 10.41
C ALA A 178 -13.91 3.71 11.52
N PRO A 179 -14.45 2.48 11.49
CA PRO A 179 -14.03 1.42 12.40
C PRO A 179 -12.54 1.14 12.27
N LEU A 180 -11.92 0.72 13.37
CA LEU A 180 -10.56 0.22 13.34
C LEU A 180 -10.48 -1.00 12.44
N SER A 181 -9.58 -1.00 11.46
CA SER A 181 -9.33 -2.10 10.54
C SER A 181 -7.91 -2.61 10.75
N GLY A 182 -7.69 -3.87 10.47
CA GLY A 182 -6.37 -4.45 10.62
C GLY A 182 -6.34 -5.93 10.28
N GLY A 183 -5.13 -6.45 10.13
CA GLY A 183 -4.93 -7.83 9.76
C GLY A 183 -3.66 -8.43 10.35
N ALA A 184 -3.65 -9.75 10.41
CA ALA A 184 -2.52 -10.56 10.80
C ALA A 184 -2.02 -11.37 9.60
N PHE A 185 -0.71 -11.46 9.48
CA PHE A 185 0.00 -12.15 8.42
C PHE A 185 0.85 -13.25 9.04
N LEU A 186 0.73 -14.47 8.54
CA LEU A 186 1.53 -15.62 8.94
C LEU A 186 2.33 -16.11 7.73
N ASN A 187 3.61 -15.83 7.71
CA ASN A 187 4.46 -16.16 6.58
C ASN A 187 5.56 -17.15 6.97
N PHE A 188 5.93 -18.00 6.03
CA PHE A 188 7.09 -18.87 6.08
C PHE A 188 8.07 -18.48 4.98
N ILE A 189 9.34 -18.38 5.32
CA ILE A 189 10.44 -18.11 4.39
C ILE A 189 11.25 -19.42 4.29
N VAL A 190 11.24 -19.99 3.09
CA VAL A 190 11.88 -21.27 2.78
C VAL A 190 13.11 -21.01 1.92
N MET A 191 14.26 -21.56 2.29
CA MET A 191 15.55 -21.45 1.58
C MET A 191 15.97 -20.00 1.24
N THR A 192 15.37 -19.00 1.89
CA THR A 192 15.54 -17.57 1.56
C THR A 192 15.04 -17.13 0.17
N GLU A 193 14.52 -18.03 -0.61
CA GLU A 193 14.06 -17.82 -1.99
C GLU A 193 12.54 -17.75 -2.07
N PHE A 194 11.84 -18.55 -1.30
CA PHE A 194 10.39 -18.60 -1.29
C PHE A 194 9.82 -17.99 -0.01
N LYS A 195 8.81 -17.15 -0.15
CA LYS A 195 7.97 -16.69 0.94
C LYS A 195 6.53 -17.09 0.63
N ILE A 196 5.94 -17.89 1.51
CA ILE A 196 4.57 -18.37 1.39
C ILE A 196 3.87 -17.95 2.68
N GLY A 197 2.67 -17.44 2.58
CA GLY A 197 1.93 -17.02 3.76
C GLY A 197 0.44 -16.94 3.53
N ALA A 198 -0.26 -16.82 4.65
CA ALA A 198 -1.66 -16.49 4.69
C ALA A 198 -1.85 -15.22 5.53
N TYR A 199 -2.92 -14.50 5.26
CA TYR A 199 -3.32 -13.38 6.08
C TYR A 199 -4.82 -13.29 6.21
N TYR A 200 -5.23 -12.67 7.30
CA TYR A 200 -6.61 -12.41 7.60
C TYR A 200 -6.77 -10.96 8.00
N ASN A 201 -7.57 -10.23 7.26
CA ASN A 201 -7.98 -8.87 7.59
C ASN A 201 -9.35 -8.94 8.27
N PHE A 202 -9.44 -8.43 9.50
CA PHE A 202 -10.62 -8.64 10.36
C PHE A 202 -11.89 -8.18 9.67
N LYS A 203 -12.84 -9.13 9.51
CA LYS A 203 -14.17 -8.93 8.91
C LYS A 203 -14.17 -8.43 7.45
N GLU A 204 -13.06 -8.50 6.76
CA GLU A 204 -12.94 -8.03 5.38
C GLU A 204 -12.57 -9.17 4.43
N VAL A 205 -11.33 -9.66 4.51
CA VAL A 205 -10.77 -10.64 3.58
C VAL A 205 -9.85 -11.63 4.27
N ALA A 206 -9.77 -12.84 3.70
CA ALA A 206 -8.69 -13.78 3.95
C ALA A 206 -7.89 -13.97 2.65
N GLY A 207 -6.59 -14.17 2.75
CA GLY A 207 -5.77 -14.29 1.57
C GLY A 207 -4.53 -15.15 1.74
N ALA A 208 -3.94 -15.51 0.60
CA ALA A 208 -2.68 -16.23 0.50
C ALA A 208 -1.66 -15.39 -0.29
N ILE A 209 -0.41 -15.48 0.12
CA ILE A 209 0.72 -14.77 -0.49
C ILE A 209 1.78 -15.79 -0.89
N ALA A 210 2.27 -15.69 -2.11
CA ALA A 210 3.43 -16.43 -2.58
C ALA A 210 4.43 -15.46 -3.23
N GLN A 211 5.70 -15.54 -2.83
CA GLN A 211 6.78 -14.77 -3.43
C GLN A 211 7.94 -15.68 -3.74
N TRP A 212 8.58 -15.46 -4.87
CA TRP A 212 9.73 -16.20 -5.34
C TRP A 212 10.86 -15.27 -5.77
N GLN A 213 12.04 -15.45 -5.17
CA GLN A 213 13.28 -14.78 -5.57
C GLN A 213 13.89 -15.54 -6.75
N VAL A 214 13.44 -15.21 -7.97
CA VAL A 214 13.86 -15.87 -9.22
C VAL A 214 15.36 -15.73 -9.47
N SER A 215 15.91 -14.58 -9.11
CA SER A 215 17.35 -14.32 -9.19
C SER A 215 17.78 -13.34 -8.10
N LYS A 216 19.10 -13.08 -7.99
CA LYS A 216 19.61 -12.08 -7.02
C LYS A 216 19.01 -10.67 -7.21
N LYS A 217 18.42 -10.40 -8.37
CA LYS A 217 17.87 -9.08 -8.72
C LYS A 217 16.36 -9.09 -8.89
N LEU A 218 15.74 -10.21 -9.20
CA LEU A 218 14.34 -10.30 -9.58
C LEU A 218 13.54 -11.11 -8.55
N ARG A 219 12.45 -10.52 -8.04
CA ARG A 219 11.45 -11.18 -7.20
C ARG A 219 10.09 -11.03 -7.84
N LEU A 220 9.36 -12.12 -7.90
CA LEU A 220 7.96 -12.18 -8.30
C LEU A 220 7.11 -12.41 -7.06
N GLY A 221 5.92 -11.85 -7.05
CA GLY A 221 4.93 -12.08 -6.01
C GLY A 221 3.54 -12.21 -6.58
N TYR A 222 2.74 -13.03 -5.94
CA TYR A 222 1.33 -13.21 -6.22
C TYR A 222 0.55 -13.26 -4.93
N THR A 223 -0.59 -12.59 -4.91
CA THR A 223 -1.53 -12.60 -3.79
C THR A 223 -2.93 -12.91 -4.30
N LEU A 224 -3.62 -13.79 -3.61
CA LEU A 224 -5.03 -14.12 -3.79
C LEU A 224 -5.79 -13.73 -2.53
N GLU A 225 -6.88 -12.99 -2.68
CA GLU A 225 -7.75 -12.58 -1.58
C GLU A 225 -9.20 -13.01 -1.86
N MET A 226 -9.86 -13.51 -0.84
CA MET A 226 -11.29 -13.82 -0.86
C MET A 226 -12.01 -13.01 0.22
N PRO A 227 -13.15 -12.37 -0.08
CA PRO A 227 -13.95 -11.72 0.94
C PRO A 227 -14.47 -12.75 1.94
N VAL A 228 -14.46 -12.41 3.24
CA VAL A 228 -15.05 -13.24 4.31
C VAL A 228 -16.41 -12.71 4.77
N THR A 229 -17.00 -11.84 3.98
CA THR A 229 -18.30 -11.20 4.18
C THR A 229 -19.37 -11.90 3.35
N SER A 230 -20.58 -11.35 3.32
CA SER A 230 -21.68 -11.82 2.44
C SER A 230 -21.34 -11.82 0.93
N LEU A 231 -20.23 -11.18 0.55
CA LEU A 231 -19.71 -11.20 -0.82
C LEU A 231 -18.91 -12.48 -1.16
N PHE A 232 -18.75 -13.40 -0.20
CA PHE A 232 -18.06 -14.67 -0.45
C PHE A 232 -18.81 -15.48 -1.53
N GLY A 233 -18.09 -15.95 -2.54
CA GLY A 233 -18.65 -16.72 -3.65
C GLY A 233 -19.39 -15.92 -4.72
N THR A 234 -19.53 -14.59 -4.57
CA THR A 234 -20.16 -13.74 -5.58
C THR A 234 -19.17 -13.25 -6.64
N ASN A 235 -17.86 -13.40 -6.40
CA ASN A 235 -16.78 -12.99 -7.30
C ASN A 235 -15.63 -14.00 -7.26
N LEU A 236 -14.69 -13.87 -8.19
CA LEU A 236 -13.52 -14.73 -8.29
C LEU A 236 -12.36 -14.31 -7.34
N GLY A 237 -12.65 -13.39 -6.40
CA GLY A 237 -11.64 -12.86 -5.47
C GLY A 237 -10.89 -11.67 -6.02
N SER A 238 -9.83 -11.30 -5.31
CA SER A 238 -8.91 -10.23 -5.71
C SER A 238 -7.53 -10.82 -5.95
N HIS A 239 -6.90 -10.40 -7.02
CA HIS A 239 -5.61 -10.91 -7.46
C HIS A 239 -4.60 -9.78 -7.55
N GLU A 240 -3.40 -10.01 -7.02
CA GLU A 240 -2.30 -9.06 -7.12
C GLU A 240 -1.04 -9.73 -7.64
N ILE A 241 -0.40 -9.09 -8.61
CA ILE A 241 0.89 -9.50 -9.16
C ILE A 241 1.91 -8.41 -8.84
N MET A 242 3.04 -8.82 -8.27
CA MET A 242 4.17 -7.96 -7.93
C MET A 242 5.43 -8.39 -8.69
N LEU A 243 6.10 -7.40 -9.27
CA LEU A 243 7.43 -7.54 -9.82
C LEU A 243 8.37 -6.59 -9.08
N ASN A 244 9.43 -7.11 -8.48
CA ASN A 244 10.46 -6.29 -7.85
C ASN A 244 11.82 -6.54 -8.50
N TYR A 245 12.47 -5.47 -8.95
CA TYR A 245 13.78 -5.52 -9.56
C TYR A 245 14.79 -4.68 -8.78
N SER A 246 15.89 -5.31 -8.32
CA SER A 246 16.95 -4.68 -7.54
C SER A 246 18.14 -4.33 -8.41
N ILE A 247 18.40 -3.04 -8.60
CA ILE A 247 19.57 -2.54 -9.30
C ILE A 247 20.72 -2.41 -8.28
N LYS A 248 21.51 -3.48 -8.10
CA LYS A 248 22.71 -3.40 -7.25
C LYS A 248 23.86 -2.81 -8.04
N LYS A 249 24.32 -1.63 -7.63
CA LYS A 249 25.56 -1.05 -8.11
C LYS A 249 26.51 -0.87 -6.91
N GLY A 250 27.59 -1.69 -6.83
CA GLY A 250 28.66 -1.51 -5.87
C GLY A 250 28.65 -2.47 -4.66
N ARG A 251 29.84 -2.64 -4.06
CA ARG A 251 30.18 -3.54 -2.95
C ARG A 251 29.74 -3.05 -1.56
N THR A 252 28.90 -2.06 -1.46
CA THR A 252 28.40 -1.64 -0.15
C THR A 252 27.36 -2.65 0.30
N ALA A 253 27.72 -3.41 1.31
CA ALA A 253 26.80 -4.30 2.00
C ALA A 253 25.74 -3.46 2.74
N ILE A 254 24.78 -2.96 2.01
CA ILE A 254 23.59 -2.36 2.58
C ILE A 254 22.88 -3.51 3.28
N ILE A 255 22.93 -3.48 4.60
CA ILE A 255 22.25 -4.45 5.42
C ILE A 255 20.77 -4.06 5.37
N TYR A 256 20.11 -4.52 4.33
CA TYR A 256 18.66 -4.60 4.39
C TYR A 256 18.31 -5.66 5.44
N PRO A 257 17.25 -5.46 6.20
CA PRO A 257 16.66 -6.60 6.87
C PRO A 257 16.43 -7.64 5.77
N LYS A 258 17.10 -8.77 5.86
CA LYS A 258 17.14 -9.80 4.82
C LYS A 258 15.73 -10.37 4.53
N TYR A 259 14.75 -9.98 5.31
CA TYR A 259 13.43 -10.57 5.40
C TYR A 259 12.29 -9.57 5.14
N PHE A 260 12.54 -8.24 5.09
CA PHE A 260 11.50 -7.20 4.92
C PHE A 260 11.60 -6.48 3.58
#